data_31b3d017e791baee757bf59561d629cb
#
_entry.id   31b3d017e791baee757bf59561d629cb
#
_cell.length_a   1.000
_cell.length_b   1.000
_cell.length_c   1.000
_cell.angle_alpha   90.00
_cell.angle_beta   90.00
_cell.angle_gamma   90.00
#
_symmetry.space_group_name_H-M   'P 1'
#
loop_
_entity.id
_entity.type
_entity.pdbx_description
1 polymer ?
#
loop_
_entity_poly.entity_id
_entity_poly.type
_entity_poly.pdbx_seq_one_letter_code
_entity_poly.pdbx_strand_id
1 'polypeptide(L)'
;MSEPAEPGHRRGAGELVSEVLGVLQAAGEPLSPADVRERLGSDLAYTTVVTILSRLHAKGVLDRERSGRAFRYSPVADEPGLAARRMASVLASEPDREAVLARFVSNLSDQDEQALRRMLGPVGEAGGGT
;
A
#
# COMPACT_ATOMS: atom_id res chain seq x y z
N MET A 1 1.89 -28.63 22.95
CA MET A 1 2.17 -28.17 22.52
C MET A 1 2.06 -27.92 21.46
N SER A 2 1.98 -27.64 21.00
CA SER A 2 1.80 -27.30 20.00
C SER A 2 2.71 -27.03 19.27
N GLU A 3 3.17 -27.35 18.63
CA GLU A 3 3.98 -27.00 18.01
C GLU A 3 3.83 -26.66 16.99
N PRO A 4 3.81 -26.23 16.80
CA PRO A 4 3.49 -25.55 15.85
C PRO A 4 4.23 -25.50 14.76
N ALA A 5 4.79 -24.94 14.33
CA ALA A 5 5.59 -24.76 13.22
C ALA A 5 5.95 -26.00 12.54
N GLU A 6 5.11 -26.83 12.33
CA GLU A 6 5.41 -27.95 11.58
C GLU A 6 5.56 -27.65 10.15
N PRO A 7 6.45 -28.28 9.43
CA PRO A 7 6.58 -28.10 8.00
C PRO A 7 5.25 -28.35 7.35
N GLY A 8 4.87 -27.48 6.44
CA GLY A 8 3.58 -27.63 5.81
C GLY A 8 2.45 -27.13 6.66
N HIS A 9 2.76 -26.63 7.81
CA HIS A 9 1.74 -26.11 8.69
C HIS A 9 0.96 -25.00 8.02
N ARG A 10 -0.35 -25.02 8.17
CA ARG A 10 -1.18 -24.03 7.56
C ARG A 10 -1.10 -22.73 8.34
N ARG A 11 -0.81 -21.67 7.67
CA ARG A 11 -0.72 -20.37 8.31
C ARG A 11 -2.09 -19.73 8.37
N GLY A 12 -2.33 -18.94 9.40
CA GLY A 12 -3.48 -18.08 9.43
C GLY A 12 -3.28 -16.93 8.47
N ALA A 13 -4.40 -16.31 8.07
CA ALA A 13 -4.33 -15.22 7.12
C ALA A 13 -3.45 -14.07 7.61
N GLY A 14 -3.62 -13.69 8.87
CA GLY A 14 -2.83 -12.60 9.40
C GLY A 14 -1.37 -12.95 9.52
N GLU A 15 -1.08 -14.19 9.83
CA GLU A 15 0.28 -14.65 9.95
C GLU A 15 1.01 -14.55 8.62
N LEU A 16 0.35 -14.94 7.55
CA LEU A 16 0.97 -14.90 6.23
C LEU A 16 1.19 -13.46 5.78
N VAL A 17 0.23 -12.58 6.04
CA VAL A 17 0.41 -11.17 5.71
C VAL A 17 1.61 -10.60 6.46
N SER A 18 1.76 -10.94 7.74
CA SER A 18 2.90 -10.46 8.50
C SER A 18 4.20 -10.96 7.93
N GLU A 19 4.24 -12.21 7.47
CA GLU A 19 5.45 -12.75 6.89
C GLU A 19 5.79 -12.04 5.58
N VAL A 20 4.79 -11.77 4.77
CA VAL A 20 5.01 -11.05 3.52
C VAL A 20 5.60 -9.66 3.80
N LEU A 21 5.00 -8.95 4.74
CA LEU A 21 5.50 -7.63 5.09
C LEU A 21 6.90 -7.69 5.65
N GLY A 22 7.19 -8.70 6.46
CA GLY A 22 8.53 -8.86 7.01
C GLY A 22 9.58 -9.08 5.94
N VAL A 23 9.23 -9.90 4.93
CA VAL A 23 10.14 -10.15 3.83
C VAL A 23 10.43 -8.86 3.07
N LEU A 24 9.38 -8.08 2.79
CA LEU A 24 9.55 -6.85 2.04
C LEU A 24 10.36 -5.83 2.82
N GLN A 25 10.14 -5.75 4.13
CA GLN A 25 10.88 -4.81 4.94
C GLN A 25 12.36 -5.19 5.03
N ALA A 26 12.63 -6.47 5.13
CA ALA A 26 14.00 -6.94 5.26
C ALA A 26 14.77 -6.82 3.95
N ALA A 27 14.07 -6.82 2.83
CA ALA A 27 14.72 -6.84 1.53
C ALA A 27 15.47 -5.55 1.22
N GLY A 28 14.93 -4.42 1.64
CA GLY A 28 15.54 -3.13 1.35
C GLY A 28 15.44 -2.72 -0.10
N GLU A 29 14.66 -3.42 -0.88
CA GLU A 29 14.46 -3.09 -2.28
C GLU A 29 13.12 -3.66 -2.71
N PRO A 30 12.50 -3.13 -3.76
CA PRO A 30 11.23 -3.68 -4.21
C PRO A 30 11.39 -5.11 -4.70
N LEU A 31 10.40 -5.94 -4.44
CA LEU A 31 10.45 -7.34 -4.80
C LEU A 31 9.24 -7.71 -5.65
N SER A 32 9.46 -8.58 -6.62
CA SER A 32 8.38 -9.15 -7.40
C SER A 32 7.67 -10.24 -6.58
N PRO A 33 6.48 -10.65 -7.00
CA PRO A 33 5.82 -11.75 -6.32
C PRO A 33 6.66 -13.03 -6.30
N ALA A 34 7.39 -13.28 -7.36
CA ALA A 34 8.24 -14.47 -7.40
C ALA A 34 9.35 -14.37 -6.38
N ASP A 35 9.93 -13.17 -6.23
CA ASP A 35 10.97 -12.96 -5.22
C ASP A 35 10.43 -13.17 -3.83
N VAL A 36 9.24 -12.66 -3.55
CA VAL A 36 8.63 -12.80 -2.24
C VAL A 36 8.37 -14.27 -1.96
N ARG A 37 7.80 -14.97 -2.93
CA ARG A 37 7.50 -16.37 -2.75
C ARG A 37 8.76 -17.18 -2.44
N GLU A 38 9.81 -16.86 -3.16
CA GLU A 38 11.07 -17.58 -2.96
C GLU A 38 11.59 -17.40 -1.54
N ARG A 39 11.45 -16.20 -1.01
CA ARG A 39 11.94 -15.91 0.34
C ARG A 39 11.03 -16.47 1.43
N LEU A 40 9.76 -16.66 1.12
CA LEU A 40 8.83 -17.23 2.09
C LEU A 40 8.90 -18.74 2.16
N GLY A 41 9.32 -19.37 1.06
CA GLY A 41 9.34 -20.81 1.03
C GLY A 41 8.47 -21.32 -0.09
N SER A 42 8.77 -22.50 -0.55
CA SER A 42 8.20 -22.99 -1.78
C SER A 42 6.84 -23.65 -1.60
N ASP A 43 6.34 -23.73 -0.38
CA ASP A 43 5.06 -24.39 -0.18
C ASP A 43 3.87 -23.49 -0.44
N LEU A 44 4.10 -22.23 -0.80
CA LEU A 44 3.02 -21.32 -1.10
C LEU A 44 2.79 -21.23 -2.59
N ALA A 45 1.50 -21.13 -2.96
CA ALA A 45 1.17 -20.94 -4.35
C ALA A 45 1.52 -19.52 -4.78
N TYR A 46 1.99 -19.41 -6.00
CA TYR A 46 2.32 -18.10 -6.56
C TYR A 46 1.11 -17.18 -6.55
N THR A 47 -0.06 -17.71 -6.91
CA THR A 47 -1.27 -16.90 -6.94
C THR A 47 -1.66 -16.39 -5.56
N THR A 48 -1.38 -17.16 -4.52
CA THR A 48 -1.63 -16.69 -3.16
C THR A 48 -0.79 -15.46 -2.85
N VAL A 49 0.48 -15.51 -3.21
CA VAL A 49 1.38 -14.39 -2.96
C VAL A 49 0.92 -13.16 -3.75
N VAL A 50 0.57 -13.35 -5.02
CA VAL A 50 0.09 -12.26 -5.85
C VAL A 50 -1.14 -11.61 -5.24
N THR A 51 -2.08 -12.44 -4.78
CA THR A 51 -3.30 -11.92 -4.20
C THR A 51 -3.02 -11.08 -2.96
N ILE A 52 -2.13 -11.57 -2.10
CA ILE A 52 -1.81 -10.83 -0.89
C ILE A 52 -1.16 -9.50 -1.22
N LEU A 53 -0.20 -9.50 -2.13
CA LEU A 53 0.49 -8.28 -2.50
C LEU A 53 -0.47 -7.27 -3.12
N SER A 54 -1.37 -7.75 -3.98
CA SER A 54 -2.34 -6.87 -4.61
C SER A 54 -3.28 -6.25 -3.60
N ARG A 55 -3.71 -7.04 -2.64
CA ARG A 55 -4.61 -6.53 -1.61
C ARG A 55 -3.92 -5.52 -0.71
N LEU A 56 -2.68 -5.78 -0.35
CA LEU A 56 -1.93 -4.84 0.47
C LEU A 56 -1.68 -3.54 -0.27
N HIS A 57 -1.41 -3.65 -1.56
CA HIS A 57 -1.27 -2.45 -2.36
C HIS A 57 -2.58 -1.66 -2.42
N ALA A 58 -3.69 -2.36 -2.62
CA ALA A 58 -4.99 -1.69 -2.68
C ALA A 58 -5.33 -1.00 -1.38
N LYS A 59 -4.85 -1.54 -0.26
CA LYS A 59 -5.09 -0.93 1.04
C LYS A 59 -4.12 0.19 1.36
N GLY A 60 -3.15 0.45 0.49
CA GLY A 60 -2.19 1.51 0.72
C GLY A 60 -1.05 1.13 1.63
N VAL A 61 -0.88 -0.15 1.93
CA VAL A 61 0.21 -0.61 2.78
C VAL A 61 1.48 -0.75 1.98
N LEU A 62 1.36 -1.05 0.70
CA LEU A 62 2.52 -1.24 -0.16
C LEU A 62 2.47 -0.26 -1.32
N ASP A 63 3.64 0.17 -1.75
CA ASP A 63 3.82 0.80 -3.04
C ASP A 63 4.17 -0.27 -4.05
N ARG A 64 3.97 0.05 -5.33
CA ARG A 64 4.42 -0.86 -6.37
C ARG A 64 4.84 -0.06 -7.58
N GLU A 65 5.77 -0.63 -8.31
CA GLU A 65 6.24 -0.03 -9.54
C GLU A 65 6.30 -1.12 -10.61
N ARG A 66 6.11 -0.71 -11.83
CA ARG A 66 6.18 -1.67 -12.92
C ARG A 66 7.62 -1.89 -13.30
N SER A 67 7.97 -3.13 -13.48
CA SER A 67 9.31 -3.50 -13.90
C SER A 67 9.15 -4.58 -14.94
N GLY A 68 9.27 -4.19 -16.21
CA GLY A 68 8.99 -5.12 -17.29
C GLY A 68 7.54 -5.52 -17.28
N ARG A 69 7.28 -6.81 -17.20
CA ARG A 69 5.92 -7.31 -17.19
C ARG A 69 5.39 -7.55 -15.81
N ALA A 70 6.20 -7.32 -14.80
CA ALA A 70 5.81 -7.61 -13.44
C ALA A 70 5.77 -6.35 -12.65
N PHE A 71 5.07 -6.41 -11.52
CA PHE A 71 5.13 -5.35 -10.53
C PHE A 71 6.13 -5.75 -9.46
N ARG A 72 6.79 -4.76 -8.90
CA ARG A 72 7.64 -4.94 -7.74
C ARG A 72 7.06 -4.12 -6.61
N TYR A 73 7.04 -4.71 -5.44
CA TYR A 73 6.35 -4.14 -4.29
C TYR A 73 7.35 -3.77 -3.21
N SER A 74 7.05 -2.69 -2.50
CA SER A 74 7.85 -2.28 -1.35
C SER A 74 6.92 -1.70 -0.29
N PRO A 75 7.32 -1.76 0.98
CA PRO A 75 6.45 -1.20 2.02
C PRO A 75 6.43 0.31 1.97
N VAL A 76 5.28 0.87 2.31
CA VAL A 76 5.18 2.30 2.54
C VAL A 76 5.80 2.52 3.90
N ALA A 77 7.05 2.94 3.92
CA ALA A 77 7.83 2.95 5.14
C ALA A 77 8.07 4.32 5.73
N ASP A 78 7.95 5.36 4.96
CA ASP A 78 8.22 6.69 5.48
C ASP A 78 7.02 7.23 6.23
N GLU A 79 7.29 8.13 7.16
CA GLU A 79 6.23 8.69 8.00
C GLU A 79 5.17 9.43 7.21
N PRO A 80 5.53 10.24 6.21
CA PRO A 80 4.49 10.89 5.41
C PRO A 80 3.56 9.91 4.72
N GLY A 81 4.10 8.80 4.22
CA GLY A 81 3.27 7.81 3.58
C GLY A 81 2.30 7.16 4.53
N LEU A 82 2.78 6.85 5.74
CA LEU A 82 1.90 6.27 6.75
C LEU A 82 0.82 7.25 7.17
N ALA A 83 1.16 8.51 7.31
CA ALA A 83 0.19 9.53 7.67
C ALA A 83 -0.85 9.68 6.57
N ALA A 84 -0.40 9.70 5.32
CA ALA A 84 -1.32 9.82 4.19
C ALA A 84 -2.29 8.63 4.14
N ARG A 85 -1.79 7.45 4.46
CA ARG A 85 -2.65 6.29 4.49
C ARG A 85 -3.71 6.40 5.57
N ARG A 86 -3.34 6.95 6.72
CA ARG A 86 -4.32 7.16 7.78
C ARG A 86 -5.39 8.16 7.34
N MET A 87 -4.99 9.21 6.64
CA MET A 87 -5.95 10.18 6.12
C MET A 87 -6.91 9.53 5.14
N ALA A 88 -6.37 8.74 4.23
CA ALA A 88 -7.21 8.06 3.24
C ALA A 88 -8.18 7.10 3.92
N SER A 89 -7.71 6.44 4.96
CA SER A 89 -8.54 5.48 5.68
C SER A 89 -9.70 6.18 6.39
N VAL A 90 -9.43 7.32 7.01
CA VAL A 90 -10.48 8.09 7.65
C VAL A 90 -11.52 8.53 6.62
N LEU A 91 -11.04 9.04 5.50
CA LEU A 91 -11.94 9.49 4.44
C LEU A 91 -12.80 8.35 3.91
N ALA A 92 -12.20 7.19 3.74
CA ALA A 92 -12.92 6.05 3.20
C ALA A 92 -14.02 5.55 4.13
N SER A 93 -13.88 5.79 5.43
CA SER A 93 -14.87 5.32 6.38
C SER A 93 -16.06 6.24 6.52
N GLU A 94 -16.03 7.41 5.89
CA GLU A 94 -17.11 8.37 6.03
C GLU A 94 -18.16 8.17 4.96
N PRO A 95 -19.43 8.23 5.32
CA PRO A 95 -20.48 8.03 4.32
C PRO A 95 -20.56 9.16 3.30
N ASP A 96 -20.20 10.36 3.68
CA ASP A 96 -20.28 11.50 2.77
C ASP A 96 -18.88 12.06 2.55
N ARG A 97 -18.15 11.40 1.65
CA ARG A 97 -16.76 11.77 1.39
C ARG A 97 -16.64 13.19 0.86
N GLU A 98 -17.58 13.60 0.04
CA GLU A 98 -17.50 14.90 -0.58
C GLU A 98 -17.63 16.01 0.46
N ALA A 99 -18.52 15.84 1.42
CA ALA A 99 -18.66 16.81 2.49
C ALA A 99 -17.42 16.89 3.35
N VAL A 100 -16.81 15.73 3.62
CA VAL A 100 -15.57 15.70 4.39
C VAL A 100 -14.47 16.45 3.66
N LEU A 101 -14.35 16.19 2.37
CA LEU A 101 -13.33 16.86 1.58
C LEU A 101 -13.56 18.37 1.54
N ALA A 102 -14.82 18.77 1.39
CA ALA A 102 -15.13 20.20 1.35
C ALA A 102 -14.72 20.90 2.63
N ARG A 103 -15.02 20.29 3.77
CA ARG A 103 -14.64 20.87 5.04
C ARG A 103 -13.15 20.86 5.26
N PHE A 104 -12.50 19.80 4.83
CA PHE A 104 -11.06 19.73 4.93
C PHE A 104 -10.42 20.87 4.15
N VAL A 105 -10.89 21.08 2.92
CA VAL A 105 -10.35 22.15 2.10
C VAL A 105 -10.61 23.51 2.72
N SER A 106 -11.79 23.71 3.29
CA SER A 106 -12.13 24.99 3.93
C SER A 106 -11.22 25.32 5.10
N ASN A 107 -10.69 24.31 5.75
CA ASN A 107 -9.87 24.51 6.94
C ASN A 107 -8.38 24.51 6.65
N LEU A 108 -7.99 24.42 5.39
CA LEU A 108 -6.58 24.42 5.06
C LEU A 108 -5.94 25.76 5.37
N SER A 109 -4.70 25.71 5.84
CA SER A 109 -3.92 26.92 5.95
C SER A 109 -3.54 27.39 4.56
N ASP A 110 -3.16 28.66 4.47
CA ASP A 110 -2.71 29.19 3.18
C ASP A 110 -1.53 28.39 2.63
N GLN A 111 -0.65 28.00 3.52
CA GLN A 111 0.53 27.26 3.13
C GLN A 111 0.16 25.88 2.55
N ASP A 112 -0.76 25.19 3.23
CA ASP A 112 -1.18 23.87 2.77
C ASP A 112 -1.98 24.01 1.48
N GLU A 113 -2.78 25.04 1.36
CA GLU A 113 -3.54 25.24 0.14
C GLU A 113 -2.59 25.44 -1.04
N GLN A 114 -1.55 26.22 -0.86
CA GLN A 114 -0.59 26.42 -1.92
C GLN A 114 0.12 25.12 -2.29
N ALA A 115 0.47 24.32 -1.28
CA ALA A 115 1.12 23.06 -1.55
C ALA A 115 0.22 22.16 -2.38
N LEU A 116 -1.05 22.09 -2.01
CA LEU A 116 -2.00 21.26 -2.75
C LEU A 116 -2.18 21.78 -4.17
N ARG A 117 -2.23 23.09 -4.35
CA ARG A 117 -2.37 23.64 -5.67
C ARG A 117 -1.19 23.28 -6.56
N ARG A 118 0.01 23.26 -5.99
CA ARG A 118 1.19 22.88 -6.77
C ARG A 118 1.10 21.43 -7.23
N MET A 119 0.53 20.57 -6.40
CA MET A 119 0.44 19.15 -6.73
C MET A 119 -0.68 18.85 -7.69
N LEU A 120 -1.82 19.53 -7.54
CA LEU A 120 -3.01 19.24 -8.32
C LEU A 120 -3.20 20.19 -9.48
N GLY A 121 -2.77 21.44 -9.31
CA GLY A 121 -3.05 22.48 -10.26
C GLY A 121 -2.61 22.18 -11.68
N PRO A 122 -1.34 21.82 -11.88
CA PRO A 122 -0.90 21.55 -13.24
C PRO A 122 -1.71 20.45 -13.91
N VAL A 123 -2.04 19.44 -13.14
CA VAL A 123 -2.86 18.37 -13.68
C VAL A 123 -4.24 18.87 -14.02
N GLY A 124 -4.83 19.60 -13.08
CA GLY A 124 -6.15 20.16 -13.31
C GLY A 124 -6.17 21.13 -14.47
N GLU A 125 -5.14 21.97 -14.53
CA GLU A 125 -5.05 22.92 -15.62
C GLU A 125 -4.88 22.23 -16.95
N ALA A 126 -4.02 21.24 -16.98
CA ALA A 126 -3.81 20.53 -18.22
C ALA A 126 -5.10 19.88 -18.68
N GLY A 127 -5.82 19.31 -17.77
CA GLY A 127 -7.09 18.72 -18.11
C GLY A 127 -8.12 19.76 -18.51
N GLY A 128 -8.19 20.81 -17.73
CA GLY A 128 -9.16 21.84 -18.00
C GLY A 128 -8.75 22.76 -19.12
N GLY A 129 -7.49 23.01 -19.20
CA GLY A 129 -7.00 23.93 -20.19
C GLY A 129 -7.02 23.38 -21.59
N THR A 130 -7.15 22.13 -21.70
CA THR A 130 -7.24 21.59 -23.03
C THR A 130 -8.62 21.47 -23.51
#